data_0575fb08b3c2496867482de17a8d349f
#
_entry.id   0575fb08b3c2496867482de17a8d349f
#
_cell.length_a   1.000
_cell.length_b   1.000
_cell.length_c   1.000
_cell.angle_alpha   90.00
_cell.angle_beta   90.00
_cell.angle_gamma   90.00
#
_symmetry.space_group_name_H-M   'P 1'
#
loop_
_entity.id
_entity.type
_entity.pdbx_description
1 polymer ?
#
loop_
_entity_poly.entity_id
_entity_poly.type
_entity_poly.pdbx_seq_one_letter_code
_entity_poly.pdbx_strand_id
1 'polypeptide(L)'
;MKENDWTKSICDLLQIQGLGENIYIDVLKKIPYALEISSFNEEWEADTESLDETSFETDMVVYEKLDEKIVPRVIIESKVGSVTTHDAITYSHKAMYHKNVIPFVRYGIMLGARETYPLPGRLFRHGTNFDFLFSFVDYVPSEKEISTFVDMLKREITYSRQIEEILSNSRSRGRKRYYMLQKEFHLEEMD
;
A
#
# COMPACT_ATOMS: atom_id res chain seq x y z
N MET A 1 -6.26 -5.49 22.74
CA MET A 1 -6.83 -4.46 21.83
C MET A 1 -7.37 -5.16 20.60
N LYS A 2 -8.51 -4.73 20.04
CA LYS A 2 -8.99 -5.28 18.76
C LYS A 2 -8.17 -4.71 17.60
N GLU A 3 -8.04 -5.45 16.52
CA GLU A 3 -7.23 -5.07 15.34
C GLU A 3 -7.66 -3.71 14.76
N ASN A 4 -8.96 -3.51 14.53
CA ASN A 4 -9.46 -2.22 14.00
C ASN A 4 -9.20 -1.03 14.92
N ASP A 5 -9.30 -1.22 16.25
CA ASP A 5 -9.01 -0.15 17.21
C ASP A 5 -7.52 0.21 17.21
N TRP A 6 -6.66 -0.82 17.09
CA TRP A 6 -5.23 -0.63 16.97
C TRP A 6 -4.85 0.07 15.66
N THR A 7 -5.41 -0.38 14.54
CA THR A 7 -5.21 0.25 13.23
C THR A 7 -5.56 1.73 13.25
N LYS A 8 -6.72 2.06 13.87
CA LYS A 8 -7.14 3.45 14.02
C LYS A 8 -6.15 4.25 14.90
N SER A 9 -5.66 3.68 15.99
CA SER A 9 -4.69 4.37 16.86
C SER A 9 -3.37 4.67 16.12
N ILE A 10 -2.89 3.75 15.28
CA ILE A 10 -1.72 3.99 14.42
C ILE A 10 -2.02 5.09 13.40
N CYS A 11 -3.19 5.05 12.75
CA CYS A 11 -3.61 6.09 11.82
C CYS A 11 -3.59 7.49 12.46
N ASP A 12 -4.17 7.63 13.67
CA ASP A 12 -4.20 8.89 14.41
C ASP A 12 -2.77 9.40 14.72
N LEU A 13 -1.85 8.50 15.11
CA LEU A 13 -0.44 8.86 15.33
C LEU A 13 0.24 9.34 14.04
N LEU A 14 0.00 8.66 12.91
CA LEU A 14 0.57 9.04 11.62
C LEU A 14 0.02 10.39 11.12
N GLN A 15 -1.25 10.68 11.38
CA GLN A 15 -1.85 11.98 11.07
C GLN A 15 -1.18 13.12 11.85
N ILE A 16 -0.86 12.90 13.14
CA ILE A 16 -0.15 13.88 13.98
C ILE A 16 1.26 14.13 13.45
N GLN A 17 1.99 13.10 13.05
CA GLN A 17 3.36 13.21 12.53
C GLN A 17 3.42 13.87 11.14
N GLY A 18 2.37 13.67 10.32
CA GLY A 18 2.30 14.17 8.96
C GLY A 18 3.22 13.45 7.97
N LEU A 19 2.68 13.09 6.82
CA LEU A 19 3.39 12.36 5.77
C LEU A 19 3.87 13.26 4.61
N GLY A 20 3.55 14.54 4.65
CA GLY A 20 3.92 15.52 3.64
C GLY A 20 2.74 16.40 3.22
N GLU A 21 3.02 17.40 2.40
CA GLU A 21 2.01 18.30 1.86
C GLU A 21 1.03 17.54 0.96
N ASN A 22 -0.26 17.83 1.12
CA ASN A 22 -1.38 17.16 0.40
C ASN A 22 -1.47 15.65 0.57
N ILE A 23 -0.74 15.08 1.53
CA ILE A 23 -0.82 13.66 1.88
C ILE A 23 -1.72 13.46 3.09
N TYR A 24 -2.66 12.55 2.92
CA TYR A 24 -3.66 12.20 3.93
C TYR A 24 -3.65 10.69 4.16
N ILE A 25 -4.20 10.29 5.29
CA ILE A 25 -4.32 8.89 5.65
C ILE A 25 -5.70 8.63 6.25
N ASP A 26 -6.32 7.54 5.87
CA ASP A 26 -7.64 7.11 6.32
C ASP A 26 -7.68 5.61 6.55
N VAL A 27 -8.67 5.15 7.31
CA VAL A 27 -8.97 3.73 7.54
C VAL A 27 -10.25 3.31 6.83
N LEU A 28 -10.38 2.00 6.56
CA LEU A 28 -11.60 1.36 6.07
C LEU A 28 -12.15 1.99 4.78
N LYS A 29 -11.27 2.28 3.83
CA LYS A 29 -11.68 2.76 2.50
C LYS A 29 -11.80 1.60 1.51
N LYS A 30 -12.85 1.64 0.71
CA LYS A 30 -13.02 0.72 -0.42
C LYS A 30 -12.19 1.19 -1.59
N ILE A 31 -11.25 0.34 -2.02
CA ILE A 31 -10.37 0.60 -3.16
C ILE A 31 -10.62 -0.47 -4.23
N PRO A 32 -10.81 -0.09 -5.50
CA PRO A 32 -11.01 -1.03 -6.58
C PRO A 32 -9.83 -2.01 -6.75
N TYR A 33 -10.14 -3.28 -6.95
CA TYR A 33 -9.18 -4.32 -7.26
C TYR A 33 -9.46 -5.05 -8.57
N ALA A 34 -10.64 -4.84 -9.14
CA ALA A 34 -11.02 -5.34 -10.45
C ALA A 34 -11.90 -4.31 -11.17
N LEU A 35 -11.75 -4.27 -12.49
CA LEU A 35 -12.59 -3.52 -13.42
C LEU A 35 -13.17 -4.53 -14.40
N GLU A 36 -14.49 -4.59 -14.51
CA GLU A 36 -15.21 -5.46 -15.41
C GLU A 36 -15.75 -4.64 -16.59
N ILE A 37 -15.55 -5.12 -17.82
CA ILE A 37 -16.02 -4.48 -19.04
C ILE A 37 -17.05 -5.42 -19.66
N SER A 38 -18.32 -5.04 -19.71
CA SER A 38 -19.40 -5.88 -20.24
C SER A 38 -19.75 -5.60 -21.69
N SER A 39 -19.38 -4.43 -22.23
CA SER A 39 -19.65 -4.09 -23.64
C SER A 39 -18.58 -3.19 -24.25
N PHE A 40 -18.54 -3.18 -25.58
CA PHE A 40 -17.65 -2.38 -26.41
C PHE A 40 -18.48 -1.68 -27.48
N ASN A 41 -18.04 -0.50 -27.93
CA ASN A 41 -18.59 0.17 -29.09
C ASN A 41 -18.14 -0.54 -30.41
N GLU A 42 -18.58 -0.02 -31.56
CA GLU A 42 -18.25 -0.60 -32.88
C GLU A 42 -16.74 -0.53 -33.22
N GLU A 43 -15.99 0.39 -32.61
CA GLU A 43 -14.54 0.54 -32.73
C GLU A 43 -13.77 -0.31 -31.71
N TRP A 44 -14.43 -1.19 -30.97
CA TRP A 44 -13.83 -2.01 -29.89
C TRP A 44 -13.24 -1.23 -28.74
N GLU A 45 -13.71 0.00 -28.50
CA GLU A 45 -13.41 0.73 -27.29
C GLU A 45 -14.39 0.36 -26.19
N ALA A 46 -13.89 0.26 -24.95
CA ALA A 46 -14.72 -0.07 -23.80
C ALA A 46 -15.80 1.00 -23.61
N ASP A 47 -17.05 0.57 -23.52
CA ASP A 47 -18.14 1.46 -23.15
C ASP A 47 -18.02 1.87 -21.70
N THR A 48 -17.87 3.16 -21.43
CA THR A 48 -17.68 3.69 -20.09
C THR A 48 -18.88 3.48 -19.17
N GLU A 49 -20.09 3.32 -19.73
CA GLU A 49 -21.30 2.99 -18.96
C GLU A 49 -21.36 1.51 -18.56
N SER A 50 -20.51 0.67 -19.17
CA SER A 50 -20.40 -0.76 -18.90
C SER A 50 -19.25 -1.14 -17.97
N LEU A 51 -18.57 -0.15 -17.36
CA LEU A 51 -17.48 -0.37 -16.41
C LEU A 51 -18.04 -0.58 -15.01
N ASP A 52 -17.87 -1.77 -14.49
CA ASP A 52 -18.18 -2.10 -13.10
C ASP A 52 -16.91 -2.23 -12.27
N GLU A 53 -16.93 -1.63 -11.07
CA GLU A 53 -15.83 -1.68 -10.12
C GLU A 53 -16.11 -2.63 -8.97
N THR A 54 -15.23 -3.59 -8.74
CA THR A 54 -15.24 -4.41 -7.53
C THR A 54 -14.12 -3.97 -6.59
N SER A 55 -14.48 -3.70 -5.32
CA SER A 55 -13.57 -3.10 -4.33
C SER A 55 -13.37 -3.99 -3.11
N PHE A 56 -12.13 -4.00 -2.55
CA PHE A 56 -11.88 -4.45 -1.20
C PHE A 56 -11.89 -3.26 -0.22
N GLU A 57 -12.40 -3.49 0.98
CA GLU A 57 -12.16 -2.59 2.10
C GLU A 57 -10.73 -2.82 2.59
N THR A 58 -9.93 -1.75 2.59
CA THR A 58 -8.54 -1.74 3.04
C THR A 58 -8.46 -1.29 4.49
N ASP A 59 -7.55 -1.85 5.29
CA ASP A 59 -7.41 -1.45 6.68
C ASP A 59 -6.95 0.00 6.80
N MET A 60 -6.03 0.42 5.94
CA MET A 60 -5.52 1.79 5.92
C MET A 60 -5.05 2.18 4.51
N VAL A 61 -5.30 3.42 4.11
CA VAL A 61 -4.83 3.98 2.84
C VAL A 61 -4.19 5.34 3.05
N VAL A 62 -3.01 5.52 2.47
CA VAL A 62 -2.34 6.82 2.31
C VAL A 62 -2.64 7.31 0.91
N TYR A 63 -3.13 8.52 0.79
CA TYR A 63 -3.50 9.11 -0.49
C TYR A 63 -3.08 10.57 -0.60
N GLU A 64 -2.94 11.01 -1.83
CA GLU A 64 -2.62 12.38 -2.18
C GLU A 64 -3.86 13.08 -2.74
N LYS A 65 -4.10 14.32 -2.31
CA LYS A 65 -5.12 15.18 -2.91
C LYS A 65 -4.46 16.13 -3.91
N LEU A 66 -4.88 16.01 -5.17
CA LEU A 66 -4.46 16.87 -6.27
C LEU A 66 -5.71 17.56 -6.82
N ASP A 67 -5.90 18.80 -6.46
CA ASP A 67 -7.14 19.55 -6.70
C ASP A 67 -8.37 18.78 -6.15
N GLU A 68 -9.31 18.39 -7.00
CA GLU A 68 -10.49 17.61 -6.62
C GLU A 68 -10.29 16.09 -6.72
N LYS A 69 -9.08 15.62 -7.08
CA LYS A 69 -8.78 14.20 -7.27
C LYS A 69 -8.11 13.61 -6.04
N ILE A 70 -8.44 12.34 -5.77
CA ILE A 70 -7.79 11.51 -4.75
C ILE A 70 -6.97 10.45 -5.46
N VAL A 71 -5.68 10.39 -5.16
CA VAL A 71 -4.75 9.42 -5.75
C VAL A 71 -4.22 8.50 -4.64
N PRO A 72 -4.61 7.22 -4.60
CA PRO A 72 -4.07 6.26 -3.64
C PRO A 72 -2.56 6.09 -3.87
N ARG A 73 -1.75 6.26 -2.82
CA ARG A 73 -0.29 6.11 -2.87
C ARG A 73 0.19 4.84 -2.21
N VAL A 74 -0.33 4.55 -1.02
CA VAL A 74 0.07 3.36 -0.24
C VAL A 74 -1.17 2.72 0.37
N ILE A 75 -1.30 1.40 0.24
CA ILE A 75 -2.30 0.60 0.94
C ILE A 75 -1.58 -0.25 1.98
N ILE A 76 -2.14 -0.33 3.17
CA ILE A 76 -1.55 -1.04 4.30
C ILE A 76 -2.59 -1.97 4.90
N GLU A 77 -2.31 -3.27 4.89
CA GLU A 77 -3.06 -4.24 5.70
C GLU A 77 -2.50 -4.26 7.10
N SER A 78 -3.32 -4.53 8.08
CA SER A 78 -2.91 -4.60 9.47
C SER A 78 -3.18 -5.97 10.07
N LYS A 79 -2.32 -6.40 10.99
CA LYS A 79 -2.52 -7.63 11.74
C LYS A 79 -1.96 -7.51 13.15
N VAL A 80 -2.74 -7.94 14.13
CA VAL A 80 -2.31 -7.95 15.52
C VAL A 80 -2.05 -9.39 15.97
N GLY A 81 -0.94 -9.60 16.66
CA GLY A 81 -0.57 -10.92 17.15
C GLY A 81 -0.04 -11.87 16.06
N SER A 82 -0.64 -13.04 15.91
CA SER A 82 -0.13 -14.05 14.98
C SER A 82 -0.55 -13.80 13.53
N VAL A 83 0.38 -13.97 12.61
CA VAL A 83 0.11 -14.02 11.17
C VAL A 83 0.11 -15.48 10.73
N THR A 84 -0.95 -15.94 10.13
CA THR A 84 -1.02 -17.31 9.56
C THR A 84 -0.46 -17.34 8.13
N THR A 85 -0.21 -18.54 7.60
CA THR A 85 0.16 -18.72 6.19
C THR A 85 -0.98 -18.26 5.28
N HIS A 86 -2.23 -18.50 5.69
CA HIS A 86 -3.40 -18.04 4.95
C HIS A 86 -3.47 -16.52 4.87
N ASP A 87 -3.22 -15.81 5.98
CA ASP A 87 -3.15 -14.34 5.98
C ASP A 87 -2.09 -13.84 5.00
N ALA A 88 -0.87 -14.41 5.06
CA ALA A 88 0.23 -14.00 4.18
C ALA A 88 -0.11 -14.19 2.69
N ILE A 89 -0.73 -15.32 2.32
CA ILE A 89 -1.16 -15.59 0.94
C ILE A 89 -2.29 -14.62 0.54
N THR A 90 -3.33 -14.50 1.37
CA THR A 90 -4.52 -13.70 1.04
C THR A 90 -4.18 -12.24 0.86
N TYR A 91 -3.44 -11.64 1.79
CA TYR A 91 -3.06 -10.23 1.70
C TYR A 91 -2.07 -9.96 0.57
N SER A 92 -1.15 -10.90 0.30
CA SER A 92 -0.26 -10.80 -0.86
C SER A 92 -1.04 -10.84 -2.19
N HIS A 93 -2.09 -11.66 -2.29
CA HIS A 93 -2.97 -11.66 -3.46
C HIS A 93 -3.79 -10.38 -3.59
N LYS A 94 -4.34 -9.84 -2.49
CA LYS A 94 -4.99 -8.51 -2.52
C LYS A 94 -4.04 -7.44 -3.07
N ALA A 95 -2.77 -7.44 -2.62
CA ALA A 95 -1.76 -6.53 -3.13
C ALA A 95 -1.58 -6.62 -4.65
N MET A 96 -1.52 -7.85 -5.18
CA MET A 96 -1.42 -8.09 -6.61
C MET A 96 -2.63 -7.54 -7.37
N TYR A 97 -3.84 -7.82 -6.90
CA TYR A 97 -5.07 -7.36 -7.55
C TYR A 97 -5.18 -5.84 -7.56
N HIS A 98 -4.92 -5.17 -6.45
CA HIS A 98 -4.92 -3.70 -6.41
C HIS A 98 -3.89 -3.11 -7.38
N LYS A 99 -2.69 -3.71 -7.49
CA LYS A 99 -1.65 -3.25 -8.43
C LYS A 99 -2.02 -3.49 -9.90
N ASN A 100 -2.89 -4.44 -10.22
CA ASN A 100 -3.41 -4.62 -11.57
C ASN A 100 -4.32 -3.46 -12.00
N VAL A 101 -5.04 -2.83 -11.07
CA VAL A 101 -5.93 -1.69 -11.33
C VAL A 101 -5.19 -0.37 -11.15
N ILE A 102 -4.36 -0.28 -10.10
CA ILE A 102 -3.60 0.93 -9.75
C ILE A 102 -2.10 0.55 -9.73
N PRO A 103 -1.43 0.47 -10.89
CA PRO A 103 -0.10 -0.15 -10.98
C PRO A 103 1.02 0.61 -10.27
N PHE A 104 0.79 1.85 -9.88
CA PHE A 104 1.72 2.66 -9.11
C PHE A 104 1.48 2.62 -7.59
N VAL A 105 0.39 1.99 -7.12
CA VAL A 105 0.13 1.89 -5.68
C VAL A 105 1.17 1.01 -5.00
N ARG A 106 1.66 1.46 -3.85
CA ARG A 106 2.53 0.67 -2.98
C ARG A 106 1.68 -0.08 -1.97
N TYR A 107 2.08 -1.29 -1.62
CA TYR A 107 1.25 -2.16 -0.78
C TYR A 107 2.09 -2.89 0.25
N GLY A 108 1.69 -2.79 1.51
CA GLY A 108 2.42 -3.45 2.58
C GLY A 108 1.52 -3.99 3.68
N ILE A 109 2.16 -4.59 4.67
CA ILE A 109 1.51 -5.08 5.88
C ILE A 109 2.22 -4.53 7.10
N MET A 110 1.46 -4.05 8.09
CA MET A 110 1.95 -3.70 9.42
C MET A 110 1.44 -4.69 10.45
N LEU A 111 2.33 -5.05 11.37
CA LEU A 111 2.05 -6.00 12.44
C LEU A 111 2.14 -5.32 13.79
N GLY A 112 1.21 -5.62 14.70
CA GLY A 112 1.20 -5.10 16.07
C GLY A 112 1.43 -6.19 17.11
N ALA A 113 2.00 -5.80 18.26
CA ALA A 113 2.28 -6.67 19.40
C ALA A 113 3.17 -7.88 19.04
N ARG A 114 4.37 -7.61 18.50
CA ARG A 114 5.26 -8.62 17.91
C ARG A 114 6.63 -8.69 18.57
N GLU A 115 6.71 -8.51 19.88
CA GLU A 115 7.96 -8.51 20.66
C GLU A 115 8.87 -9.71 20.36
N THR A 116 8.34 -10.92 20.35
CA THR A 116 9.16 -12.15 20.26
C THR A 116 9.49 -12.59 18.85
N TYR A 117 8.69 -12.20 17.87
CA TYR A 117 8.89 -12.61 16.46
C TYR A 117 8.30 -11.57 15.50
N PRO A 118 9.04 -10.47 15.28
CA PRO A 118 8.52 -9.31 14.53
C PRO A 118 8.03 -9.66 13.13
N LEU A 119 8.90 -10.15 12.27
CA LEU A 119 8.58 -10.50 10.89
C LEU A 119 8.64 -12.02 10.69
N PRO A 120 7.50 -12.73 10.69
CA PRO A 120 7.49 -14.18 10.54
C PRO A 120 7.92 -14.62 9.14
N GLY A 121 8.73 -15.68 9.06
CA GLY A 121 9.28 -16.20 7.80
C GLY A 121 8.24 -16.57 6.74
N ARG A 122 6.97 -16.76 7.13
CA ARG A 122 5.87 -16.98 6.19
C ARG A 122 5.55 -15.73 5.34
N LEU A 123 5.77 -14.53 5.84
CA LEU A 123 5.64 -13.31 5.06
C LEU A 123 6.71 -13.22 3.98
N PHE A 124 7.94 -13.62 4.28
CA PHE A 124 9.01 -13.69 3.28
C PHE A 124 8.74 -14.75 2.21
N ARG A 125 8.12 -15.90 2.58
CA ARG A 125 7.80 -16.96 1.62
C ARG A 125 6.57 -16.68 0.77
N HIS A 126 5.54 -16.04 1.33
CA HIS A 126 4.21 -15.91 0.71
C HIS A 126 3.78 -14.47 0.46
N GLY A 127 4.50 -13.49 1.00
CA GLY A 127 4.21 -12.06 0.85
C GLY A 127 4.93 -11.41 -0.33
N THR A 128 5.13 -12.10 -1.44
CA THR A 128 5.95 -11.66 -2.57
C THR A 128 5.43 -10.41 -3.29
N ASN A 129 4.14 -10.08 -3.14
CA ASN A 129 3.53 -8.90 -3.73
C ASN A 129 3.55 -7.67 -2.81
N PHE A 130 3.98 -7.83 -1.55
CA PHE A 130 4.20 -6.67 -0.67
C PHE A 130 5.45 -5.91 -1.10
N ASP A 131 5.37 -4.60 -0.99
CA ASP A 131 6.51 -3.71 -1.21
C ASP A 131 7.29 -3.47 0.09
N PHE A 132 6.59 -3.57 1.24
CA PHE A 132 7.20 -3.46 2.56
C PHE A 132 6.45 -4.30 3.61
N LEU A 133 7.17 -4.63 4.66
CA LEU A 133 6.66 -5.29 5.86
C LEU A 133 7.15 -4.46 7.04
N PHE A 134 6.29 -4.12 7.99
CA PHE A 134 6.66 -3.41 9.20
C PHE A 134 6.07 -4.08 10.43
N SER A 135 6.80 -4.09 11.54
CA SER A 135 6.35 -4.70 12.78
C SER A 135 6.60 -3.79 13.97
N PHE A 136 5.57 -3.58 14.76
CA PHE A 136 5.63 -2.88 16.04
C PHE A 136 5.79 -3.90 17.18
N VAL A 137 6.66 -3.60 18.13
CA VAL A 137 6.93 -4.45 19.29
C VAL A 137 5.67 -4.60 20.14
N ASP A 138 5.08 -3.46 20.48
CA ASP A 138 3.89 -3.38 21.33
C ASP A 138 2.65 -2.83 20.59
N TYR A 139 1.51 -2.83 21.30
CA TYR A 139 0.31 -2.13 20.85
C TYR A 139 0.49 -0.60 20.79
N VAL A 140 1.28 -0.06 21.68
CA VAL A 140 1.62 1.36 21.72
C VAL A 140 3.05 1.49 21.20
N PRO A 141 3.22 2.02 19.97
CA PRO A 141 4.56 2.17 19.41
C PRO A 141 5.43 3.14 20.18
N SER A 142 6.72 2.88 20.19
CA SER A 142 7.72 3.87 20.62
C SER A 142 7.83 5.01 19.59
N GLU A 143 8.39 6.15 20.03
CA GLU A 143 8.65 7.28 19.12
C GLU A 143 9.59 6.88 17.96
N LYS A 144 10.59 6.02 18.24
CA LYS A 144 11.52 5.49 17.22
C LYS A 144 10.77 4.68 16.17
N GLU A 145 9.89 3.76 16.58
CA GLU A 145 9.11 2.93 15.62
C GLU A 145 8.21 3.78 14.74
N ILE A 146 7.48 4.75 15.32
CA ILE A 146 6.63 5.65 14.55
C ILE A 146 7.47 6.49 13.57
N SER A 147 8.58 7.06 14.01
CA SER A 147 9.47 7.84 13.14
C SER A 147 9.99 7.00 11.97
N THR A 148 10.47 5.79 12.25
CA THR A 148 10.97 4.85 11.23
C THR A 148 9.85 4.48 10.23
N PHE A 149 8.65 4.21 10.73
CA PHE A 149 7.49 3.90 9.88
C PHE A 149 7.09 5.07 9.01
N VAL A 150 7.05 6.30 9.55
CA VAL A 150 6.79 7.54 8.81
C VAL A 150 7.81 7.73 7.68
N ASP A 151 9.10 7.56 7.97
CA ASP A 151 10.16 7.72 6.98
C ASP A 151 10.07 6.65 5.87
N MET A 152 9.72 5.42 6.21
CA MET A 152 9.44 4.38 5.25
C MET A 152 8.24 4.75 4.37
N LEU A 153 7.12 5.20 4.95
CA LEU A 153 5.94 5.60 4.18
C LEU A 153 6.23 6.78 3.23
N LYS A 154 7.04 7.76 3.64
CA LYS A 154 7.47 8.86 2.77
C LYS A 154 8.26 8.36 1.56
N ARG A 155 9.12 7.34 1.74
CA ARG A 155 9.82 6.69 0.62
C ARG A 155 8.84 5.96 -0.30
N GLU A 156 7.88 5.21 0.26
CA GLU A 156 6.88 4.49 -0.53
C GLU A 156 5.99 5.45 -1.35
N ILE A 157 5.57 6.59 -0.78
CA ILE A 157 4.86 7.65 -1.51
C ILE A 157 5.71 8.16 -2.68
N THR A 158 7.01 8.39 -2.45
CA THR A 158 7.93 8.84 -3.49
C THR A 158 8.04 7.81 -4.61
N TYR A 159 8.15 6.52 -4.29
CA TYR A 159 8.20 5.45 -5.27
C TYR A 159 6.89 5.34 -6.07
N SER A 160 5.74 5.49 -5.41
CA SER A 160 4.44 5.54 -6.06
C SER A 160 4.38 6.65 -7.12
N ARG A 161 4.78 7.87 -6.77
CA ARG A 161 4.83 9.02 -7.69
C ARG A 161 5.77 8.78 -8.87
N GLN A 162 6.95 8.21 -8.63
CA GLN A 162 7.92 7.87 -9.69
C GLN A 162 7.36 6.85 -10.67
N ILE A 163 6.70 5.79 -10.17
CA ILE A 163 6.08 4.78 -11.03
C ILE A 163 4.95 5.40 -11.86
N GLU A 164 4.09 6.23 -11.26
CA GLU A 164 3.03 6.95 -11.97
C GLU A 164 3.60 7.84 -13.07
N GLU A 165 4.66 8.62 -12.80
CA GLU A 165 5.34 9.46 -13.79
C GLU A 165 5.87 8.61 -14.96
N ILE A 166 6.53 7.47 -14.67
CA ILE A 166 7.05 6.57 -15.70
C ILE A 166 5.91 6.04 -16.57
N LEU A 167 4.82 5.59 -15.97
CA LEU A 167 3.68 5.02 -16.68
C LEU A 167 2.96 6.06 -17.53
N SER A 168 2.69 7.25 -16.99
CA SER A 168 2.02 8.34 -17.71
C SER A 168 2.84 8.85 -18.89
N ASN A 169 4.17 8.90 -18.75
CA ASN A 169 5.09 9.36 -19.80
C ASN A 169 5.58 8.25 -20.75
N SER A 170 5.23 6.99 -20.51
CA SER A 170 5.76 5.85 -21.27
C SER A 170 5.51 5.91 -22.79
N ARG A 171 4.43 6.55 -23.22
CA ARG A 171 4.05 6.73 -24.63
C ARG A 171 4.52 8.07 -25.22
N SER A 172 5.09 8.96 -24.44
CA SER A 172 5.59 10.26 -24.90
C SER A 172 6.83 10.09 -25.76
N ARG A 173 6.96 10.90 -26.84
CA ARG A 173 8.17 10.95 -27.68
C ARG A 173 9.39 11.49 -26.92
N GLY A 174 9.18 12.40 -25.98
CA GLY A 174 10.23 13.00 -25.13
C GLY A 174 10.49 12.26 -23.82
N ARG A 175 9.97 11.03 -23.65
CA ARG A 175 10.11 10.27 -22.41
C ARG A 175 11.55 10.02 -22.01
N LYS A 176 11.81 10.05 -20.71
CA LYS A 176 13.08 9.57 -20.14
C LYS A 176 13.31 8.10 -20.49
N ARG A 177 14.52 7.73 -20.81
CA ARG A 177 14.90 6.34 -21.12
C ARG A 177 15.68 5.77 -19.95
N TYR A 178 15.14 4.73 -19.32
CA TYR A 178 15.79 4.01 -18.24
C TYR A 178 16.35 2.69 -18.79
N TYR A 179 17.59 2.38 -18.48
CA TYR A 179 18.24 1.13 -18.89
C TYR A 179 18.49 0.17 -17.73
N MET A 180 18.23 0.61 -16.50
CA MET A 180 18.41 -0.21 -15.30
C MET A 180 17.34 0.14 -14.25
N LEU A 181 16.79 -0.88 -13.62
CA LEU A 181 16.01 -0.81 -12.40
C LEU A 181 16.57 -1.84 -11.42
N GLN A 182 17.05 -1.38 -10.26
CA GLN A 182 17.43 -2.24 -9.14
C GLN A 182 16.50 -1.93 -7.98
N LYS A 183 15.87 -2.97 -7.42
CA LYS A 183 15.10 -2.88 -6.17
C LYS A 183 16.06 -3.23 -5.03
N GLU A 184 16.28 -2.29 -4.14
CA GLU A 184 17.11 -2.50 -2.96
C GLU A 184 16.35 -3.35 -1.94
N PHE A 185 17.06 -4.32 -1.33
CA PHE A 185 16.56 -5.12 -0.23
C PHE A 185 17.16 -4.57 1.06
N HIS A 186 16.32 -3.99 1.90
CA HIS A 186 16.74 -3.38 3.16
C HIS A 186 16.08 -4.07 4.34
N LEU A 187 16.89 -4.51 5.30
CA LEU A 187 16.44 -5.09 6.58
C LEU A 187 17.03 -4.29 7.72
N GLU A 188 16.23 -3.99 8.73
CA GLU A 188 16.68 -3.46 10.01
C GLU A 188 16.46 -4.53 11.08
N GLU A 189 17.50 -4.81 11.86
CA GLU A 189 17.42 -5.70 13.01
C GLU A 189 16.91 -4.93 14.21
N MET A 190 16.19 -5.64 15.08
CA MET A 190 15.83 -5.10 16.40
C MET A 190 17.06 -5.13 17.29
N ASP A 191 17.30 -4.03 17.99
CA ASP A 191 18.33 -3.89 19.05
C ASP A 191 17.97 -4.75 20.29
#